data_8a28e9742568600aca472a6d98717e77
#
_entry.id   8a28e9742568600aca472a6d98717e77
#
_cell.length_a   1.000
_cell.length_b   1.000
_cell.length_c   1.000
_cell.angle_alpha   90.00
_cell.angle_beta   90.00
_cell.angle_gamma   90.00
#
_symmetry.space_group_name_H-M   'P 1'
#
loop_
_entity.id
_entity.type
_entity.pdbx_description
1 polymer ?
#
loop_
_entity_poly.entity_id
_entity_poly.type
_entity_poly.pdbx_seq_one_letter_code
_entity_poly.pdbx_strand_id
1 'polypeptide(L)'
;MCIRDRFDLENILRTIEDEFEKNFLIIGITSNEKRHIQYNPYPKENEINHAETHIKNIVLNFLPSVLDYLNINLENTNQIVAGASMGGLMSMKTSILFPQFKNIISLSPAFWFGYPSVLHDIKNLSNESSTYLYTGKKEGHIFGDHVKNIFPNNWDLDFSNNDDFYYSGVKNIKDSFDSNNKKVIFSFQDNGRHNETSWATAILEILGKLI
;
A
#
# COMPACT_ATOMS: atom_id res chain seq x y z
N MET A 1 4.31 -18.43 1.70
CA MET A 1 2.86 -18.53 1.86
C MET A 1 2.24 -17.50 0.92
N CYS A 2 1.42 -17.94 0.00
CA CYS A 2 0.91 -17.09 -1.07
C CYS A 2 -0.14 -16.12 -0.50
N ILE A 3 0.03 -14.83 -0.73
CA ILE A 3 -0.95 -13.79 -0.34
C ILE A 3 -2.30 -14.06 -0.98
N ARG A 4 -2.32 -14.66 -2.17
CA ARG A 4 -3.51 -15.03 -2.93
C ARG A 4 -4.54 -15.79 -2.08
N ASP A 5 -4.09 -16.82 -1.33
CA ASP A 5 -4.99 -17.71 -0.60
C ASP A 5 -5.52 -17.07 0.70
N ARG A 6 -4.84 -16.02 1.22
CA ARG A 6 -5.26 -15.33 2.44
C ARG A 6 -6.22 -14.18 2.18
N PHE A 7 -6.11 -13.52 1.03
CA PHE A 7 -6.97 -12.40 0.66
C PHE A 7 -8.30 -12.84 0.04
N ASP A 8 -8.47 -14.14 -0.20
CA ASP A 8 -9.62 -14.64 -0.95
C ASP A 8 -9.86 -13.87 -2.27
N LEU A 9 -8.74 -13.52 -2.92
CA LEU A 9 -8.74 -12.67 -4.12
C LEU A 9 -9.62 -13.22 -5.24
N GLU A 10 -9.76 -14.53 -5.33
CA GLU A 10 -10.60 -15.16 -6.35
C GLU A 10 -12.06 -14.81 -6.15
N ASN A 11 -12.59 -14.91 -4.91
CA ASN A 11 -13.97 -14.53 -4.61
C ASN A 11 -14.18 -13.03 -4.73
N ILE A 12 -13.19 -12.22 -4.31
CA ILE A 12 -13.22 -10.76 -4.49
C ILE A 12 -13.36 -10.41 -5.97
N LEU A 13 -12.54 -11.01 -6.83
CA LEU A 13 -12.57 -10.75 -8.26
C LEU A 13 -13.88 -11.20 -8.91
N ARG A 14 -14.35 -12.40 -8.60
CA ARG A 14 -15.64 -12.88 -9.11
C ARG A 14 -16.78 -11.94 -8.72
N THR A 15 -16.82 -11.50 -7.46
CA THR A 15 -17.82 -10.53 -7.01
C THR A 15 -17.77 -9.25 -7.83
N ILE A 16 -16.57 -8.74 -8.11
CA ILE A 16 -16.39 -7.50 -8.87
C ILE A 16 -16.73 -7.70 -10.35
N GLU A 17 -16.31 -8.80 -10.96
CA GLU A 17 -16.62 -9.13 -12.36
C GLU A 17 -18.14 -9.27 -12.54
N ASP A 18 -18.81 -9.97 -11.62
CA ASP A 18 -20.27 -10.18 -11.67
C ASP A 18 -21.07 -8.88 -11.43
N GLU A 19 -20.62 -8.03 -10.49
CA GLU A 19 -21.34 -6.80 -10.15
C GLU A 19 -21.09 -5.65 -11.14
N PHE A 20 -19.90 -5.55 -11.72
CA PHE A 20 -19.48 -4.38 -12.50
C PHE A 20 -19.21 -4.67 -13.98
N GLU A 21 -19.35 -5.91 -14.43
CA GLU A 21 -19.09 -6.33 -15.82
C GLU A 21 -17.71 -5.88 -16.35
N LYS A 22 -16.67 -5.93 -15.49
CA LYS A 22 -15.29 -5.53 -15.78
C LYS A 22 -14.35 -6.70 -15.73
N ASN A 23 -13.39 -6.72 -16.66
CA ASN A 23 -12.32 -7.70 -16.66
C ASN A 23 -11.10 -7.16 -15.92
N PHE A 24 -10.50 -8.00 -15.09
CA PHE A 24 -9.29 -7.69 -14.34
C PHE A 24 -8.16 -8.65 -14.67
N LEU A 25 -6.95 -8.10 -14.81
CA LEU A 25 -5.73 -8.86 -14.70
C LEU A 25 -5.05 -8.49 -13.39
N ILE A 26 -4.84 -9.47 -12.51
CA ILE A 26 -4.06 -9.28 -11.29
C ILE A 26 -2.72 -9.98 -11.42
N ILE A 27 -1.64 -9.21 -11.20
CA ILE A 27 -0.28 -9.71 -11.15
C ILE A 27 0.21 -9.63 -9.70
N GLY A 28 0.26 -10.77 -9.04
CA GLY A 28 0.75 -10.87 -7.66
C GLY A 28 2.28 -10.91 -7.60
N ILE A 29 2.88 -9.98 -6.87
CA ILE A 29 4.32 -9.92 -6.67
C ILE A 29 4.66 -10.52 -5.31
N THR A 30 5.48 -11.56 -5.31
CA THR A 30 5.96 -12.18 -4.07
C THR A 30 7.29 -11.57 -3.64
N SER A 31 7.50 -11.47 -2.32
CA SER A 31 8.80 -11.14 -1.74
C SER A 31 9.60 -12.41 -1.45
N ASN A 32 10.92 -12.28 -1.36
CA ASN A 32 11.81 -13.33 -0.86
C ASN A 32 11.92 -13.29 0.69
N GLU A 33 12.79 -14.13 1.25
CA GLU A 33 13.04 -14.19 2.71
C GLU A 33 13.53 -12.86 3.30
N LYS A 34 14.14 -11.98 2.49
CA LYS A 34 14.63 -10.66 2.89
C LYS A 34 13.57 -9.57 2.67
N ARG A 35 12.29 -9.89 2.85
CA ARG A 35 11.16 -8.99 2.63
C ARG A 35 11.34 -7.61 3.27
N HIS A 36 11.83 -7.56 4.51
CA HIS A 36 12.03 -6.31 5.25
C HIS A 36 13.06 -5.36 4.62
N ILE A 37 13.98 -5.88 3.79
CA ILE A 37 14.91 -5.08 3.00
C ILE A 37 14.32 -4.76 1.63
N GLN A 38 13.74 -5.76 0.98
CA GLN A 38 13.21 -5.66 -0.39
C GLN A 38 11.97 -4.76 -0.48
N TYR A 39 11.19 -4.65 0.61
CA TYR A 39 9.95 -3.88 0.69
C TYR A 39 10.06 -2.63 1.58
N ASN A 40 11.28 -2.23 1.96
CA ASN A 40 11.52 -0.97 2.66
C ASN A 40 12.01 0.10 1.68
N PRO A 41 11.13 1.02 1.22
CA PRO A 41 11.53 2.09 0.29
C PRO A 41 12.27 3.25 0.98
N TYR A 42 12.47 3.17 2.30
CA TYR A 42 13.14 4.18 3.13
C TYR A 42 14.29 3.55 3.92
N PRO A 43 15.36 3.06 3.27
CA PRO A 43 16.53 2.54 3.97
C PRO A 43 17.21 3.66 4.77
N LYS A 44 18.07 3.27 5.71
CA LYS A 44 18.90 4.23 6.43
C LYS A 44 19.86 4.93 5.48
N GLU A 45 20.35 6.09 5.92
CA GLU A 45 21.38 6.82 5.17
C GLU A 45 22.59 5.92 4.89
N ASN A 46 23.07 5.95 3.65
CA ASN A 46 24.15 5.11 3.12
C ASN A 46 23.83 3.61 2.91
N GLU A 47 22.59 3.17 3.11
CA GLU A 47 22.14 1.83 2.72
C GLU A 47 21.63 1.84 1.27
N ILE A 48 21.81 0.70 0.57
CA ILE A 48 21.26 0.53 -0.79
C ILE A 48 19.73 0.43 -0.71
N ASN A 49 19.05 1.23 -1.54
CA ASN A 49 17.60 1.13 -1.65
C ASN A 49 17.19 -0.08 -2.53
N HIS A 50 17.15 -1.25 -1.91
CA HIS A 50 16.73 -2.49 -2.58
C HIS A 50 15.28 -2.46 -3.03
N ALA A 51 14.42 -1.70 -2.35
CA ALA A 51 13.00 -1.58 -2.70
C ALA A 51 12.82 -0.84 -4.03
N GLU A 52 13.55 0.26 -4.25
CA GLU A 52 13.50 0.95 -5.54
C GLU A 52 14.03 0.09 -6.68
N THR A 53 15.10 -0.65 -6.45
CA THR A 53 15.63 -1.60 -7.43
C THR A 53 14.60 -2.69 -7.75
N HIS A 54 13.91 -3.19 -6.73
CA HIS A 54 12.86 -4.18 -6.89
C HIS A 54 11.68 -3.64 -7.68
N ILE A 55 11.19 -2.44 -7.36
CA ILE A 55 10.12 -1.76 -8.11
C ILE A 55 10.52 -1.59 -9.59
N LYS A 56 11.72 -1.09 -9.85
CA LYS A 56 12.23 -0.90 -11.23
C LYS A 56 12.28 -2.22 -11.99
N ASN A 57 12.75 -3.29 -11.37
CA ASN A 57 12.79 -4.61 -12.00
C ASN A 57 11.38 -5.15 -12.31
N ILE A 58 10.42 -4.93 -11.42
CA ILE A 58 9.02 -5.32 -11.66
C ILE A 58 8.46 -4.53 -12.85
N VAL A 59 8.55 -3.22 -12.81
CA VAL A 59 7.85 -2.35 -13.78
C VAL A 59 8.52 -2.35 -15.15
N LEU A 60 9.86 -2.38 -15.20
CA LEU A 60 10.61 -2.23 -16.45
C LEU A 60 10.96 -3.56 -17.13
N ASN A 61 10.98 -4.68 -16.38
CA ASN A 61 11.39 -5.96 -16.93
C ASN A 61 10.31 -7.03 -16.78
N PHE A 62 9.84 -7.29 -15.56
CA PHE A 62 8.90 -8.38 -15.31
C PHE A 62 7.52 -8.11 -15.92
N LEU A 63 6.93 -6.95 -15.66
CA LEU A 63 5.61 -6.60 -16.16
C LEU A 63 5.53 -6.62 -17.69
N PRO A 64 6.44 -5.99 -18.46
CA PRO A 64 6.43 -6.10 -19.91
C PRO A 64 6.51 -7.54 -20.42
N SER A 65 7.34 -8.37 -19.79
CA SER A 65 7.48 -9.79 -20.19
C SER A 65 6.19 -10.59 -19.96
N VAL A 66 5.47 -10.32 -18.87
CA VAL A 66 4.17 -10.95 -18.58
C VAL A 66 3.11 -10.51 -19.59
N LEU A 67 3.06 -9.21 -19.89
CA LEU A 67 2.09 -8.65 -20.84
C LEU A 67 2.32 -9.17 -22.25
N ASP A 68 3.57 -9.27 -22.69
CA ASP A 68 3.96 -9.85 -23.96
C ASP A 68 3.55 -11.33 -24.04
N TYR A 69 3.89 -12.11 -22.99
CA TYR A 69 3.51 -13.52 -22.92
C TYR A 69 1.99 -13.75 -22.98
N LEU A 70 1.20 -12.87 -22.35
CA LEU A 70 -0.25 -12.94 -22.34
C LEU A 70 -0.90 -12.25 -23.56
N ASN A 71 -0.10 -11.60 -24.42
CA ASN A 71 -0.56 -10.79 -25.54
C ASN A 71 -1.58 -9.70 -25.12
N ILE A 72 -1.27 -9.00 -24.00
CA ILE A 72 -2.12 -7.95 -23.43
C ILE A 72 -1.52 -6.58 -23.74
N ASN A 73 -2.34 -5.69 -24.31
CA ASN A 73 -2.03 -4.28 -24.47
C ASN A 73 -2.67 -3.46 -23.32
N LEU A 74 -1.87 -2.58 -22.68
CA LEU A 74 -2.35 -1.70 -21.62
C LEU A 74 -2.93 -0.37 -22.12
N GLU A 75 -3.01 -0.14 -23.42
CA GLU A 75 -3.68 1.04 -23.96
C GLU A 75 -5.13 1.11 -23.47
N ASN A 76 -5.52 2.26 -22.95
CA ASN A 76 -6.85 2.50 -22.37
C ASN A 76 -7.20 1.63 -21.15
N THR A 77 -6.21 1.08 -20.47
CA THR A 77 -6.42 0.34 -19.21
C THR A 77 -6.21 1.22 -17.98
N ASN A 78 -6.96 0.93 -16.94
CA ASN A 78 -6.77 1.57 -15.64
C ASN A 78 -5.72 0.77 -14.84
N GLN A 79 -4.50 1.32 -14.71
CA GLN A 79 -3.42 0.67 -13.98
C GLN A 79 -3.50 1.02 -12.49
N ILE A 80 -3.59 -0.03 -11.67
CA ILE A 80 -3.69 0.08 -10.22
C ILE A 80 -2.47 -0.57 -9.59
N VAL A 81 -1.85 0.09 -8.64
CA VAL A 81 -0.87 -0.53 -7.75
C VAL A 81 -1.44 -0.65 -6.34
N ALA A 82 -1.38 -1.85 -5.77
CA ALA A 82 -2.00 -2.16 -4.50
C ALA A 82 -1.04 -2.89 -3.55
N GLY A 83 -1.16 -2.63 -2.27
CA GLY A 83 -0.41 -3.37 -1.27
C GLY A 83 -0.87 -3.10 0.16
N ALA A 84 -0.53 -4.04 1.05
CA ALA A 84 -0.84 -3.94 2.47
C ALA A 84 0.44 -3.92 3.33
N SER A 85 0.41 -3.23 4.46
CA SER A 85 1.53 -3.14 5.39
C SER A 85 2.76 -2.51 4.69
N MET A 86 3.90 -3.17 4.66
CA MET A 86 5.06 -2.74 3.86
C MET A 86 4.71 -2.61 2.37
N GLY A 87 3.80 -3.46 1.85
CA GLY A 87 3.28 -3.34 0.49
C GLY A 87 2.50 -2.04 0.26
N GLY A 88 1.85 -1.50 1.28
CA GLY A 88 1.20 -0.19 1.22
C GLY A 88 2.18 0.96 1.02
N LEU A 89 3.35 0.93 1.67
CA LEU A 89 4.44 1.87 1.38
C LEU A 89 4.99 1.69 -0.04
N MET A 90 5.17 0.42 -0.45
CA MET A 90 5.65 0.10 -1.80
C MET A 90 4.69 0.58 -2.89
N SER A 91 3.37 0.50 -2.69
CA SER A 91 2.40 0.97 -3.68
C SER A 91 2.49 2.49 -3.87
N MET A 92 2.60 3.27 -2.80
CA MET A 92 2.83 4.72 -2.90
C MET A 92 4.17 5.03 -3.58
N LYS A 93 5.25 4.36 -3.18
CA LYS A 93 6.58 4.57 -3.80
C LYS A 93 6.61 4.18 -5.27
N THR A 94 5.90 3.13 -5.65
CA THR A 94 5.78 2.72 -7.07
C THR A 94 5.14 3.82 -7.91
N SER A 95 4.05 4.43 -7.46
CA SER A 95 3.40 5.52 -8.19
C SER A 95 4.26 6.79 -8.25
N ILE A 96 5.08 7.06 -7.24
CA ILE A 96 6.05 8.17 -7.28
C ILE A 96 7.10 7.93 -8.38
N LEU A 97 7.62 6.71 -8.47
CA LEU A 97 8.65 6.35 -9.46
C LEU A 97 8.08 6.15 -10.87
N PHE A 98 6.83 5.72 -10.96
CA PHE A 98 6.14 5.35 -12.19
C PHE A 98 4.72 5.96 -12.21
N PRO A 99 4.58 7.23 -12.64
CA PRO A 99 3.32 7.98 -12.57
C PRO A 99 2.17 7.42 -13.45
N GLN A 100 2.43 6.44 -14.29
CA GLN A 100 1.36 5.72 -15.01
C GLN A 100 0.43 4.94 -14.06
N PHE A 101 0.90 4.53 -12.89
CA PHE A 101 0.06 3.96 -11.84
C PHE A 101 -0.68 5.09 -11.10
N LYS A 102 -1.77 5.56 -11.72
CA LYS A 102 -2.55 6.69 -11.18
C LYS A 102 -3.45 6.31 -10.02
N ASN A 103 -3.83 5.03 -9.90
CA ASN A 103 -4.66 4.54 -8.80
C ASN A 103 -3.81 3.71 -7.84
N ILE A 104 -3.77 4.17 -6.61
CA ILE A 104 -2.92 3.61 -5.55
C ILE A 104 -3.84 3.08 -4.46
N ILE A 105 -3.72 1.80 -4.11
CA ILE A 105 -4.39 1.21 -2.95
C ILE A 105 -3.33 0.91 -1.90
N SER A 106 -3.37 1.65 -0.79
CA SER A 106 -2.43 1.51 0.32
C SER A 106 -3.20 1.11 1.57
N LEU A 107 -3.13 -0.19 1.91
CA LEU A 107 -3.84 -0.76 3.04
C LEU A 107 -2.91 -0.84 4.24
N SER A 108 -3.29 -0.19 5.32
CA SER A 108 -2.55 -0.23 6.59
C SER A 108 -1.03 -0.10 6.40
N PRO A 109 -0.55 0.97 5.74
CA PRO A 109 0.88 1.09 5.44
C PRO A 109 1.72 1.05 6.72
N ALA A 110 2.81 0.30 6.68
CA ALA A 110 3.77 0.15 7.77
C ALA A 110 4.66 1.42 7.90
N PHE A 111 4.04 2.55 8.19
CA PHE A 111 4.62 3.89 8.12
C PHE A 111 5.93 4.06 8.90
N TRP A 112 6.12 3.34 10.00
CA TRP A 112 7.32 3.42 10.84
C TRP A 112 8.62 3.01 10.13
N PHE A 113 8.55 2.30 9.01
CA PHE A 113 9.73 2.05 8.18
C PHE A 113 10.21 3.29 7.41
N GLY A 114 9.33 4.28 7.23
CA GLY A 114 9.65 5.45 6.42
C GLY A 114 9.35 6.79 7.08
N TYR A 115 8.90 6.81 8.32
CA TYR A 115 8.55 8.06 9.00
C TYR A 115 9.81 8.83 9.43
N PRO A 116 9.90 10.15 9.24
CA PRO A 116 8.90 11.02 8.61
C PRO A 116 9.03 11.14 7.07
N SER A 117 10.00 10.46 6.45
CA SER A 117 10.29 10.60 5.01
C SER A 117 9.11 10.27 4.11
N VAL A 118 8.25 9.33 4.52
CA VAL A 118 7.02 8.99 3.78
C VAL A 118 6.10 10.19 3.65
N LEU A 119 6.01 11.07 4.66
CA LEU A 119 5.19 12.28 4.61
C LEU A 119 5.73 13.28 3.58
N HIS A 120 7.06 13.41 3.51
CA HIS A 120 7.71 14.30 2.55
C HIS A 120 7.61 13.81 1.11
N ASP A 121 7.57 12.49 0.91
CA ASP A 121 7.49 11.88 -0.41
C ASP A 121 6.13 12.07 -1.08
N ILE A 122 5.06 12.28 -0.32
CA ILE A 122 3.70 12.47 -0.85
C ILE A 122 3.61 13.63 -1.84
N LYS A 123 4.38 14.71 -1.64
CA LYS A 123 4.45 15.84 -2.57
C LYS A 123 4.89 15.43 -3.99
N ASN A 124 5.64 14.32 -4.11
CA ASN A 124 6.17 13.83 -5.38
C ASN A 124 5.16 12.96 -6.17
N LEU A 125 4.01 12.63 -5.58
CA LEU A 125 2.93 11.96 -6.30
C LEU A 125 2.40 12.88 -7.41
N SER A 126 1.99 12.29 -8.53
CA SER A 126 1.32 13.02 -9.60
C SER A 126 0.02 13.66 -9.08
N ASN A 127 -0.34 14.85 -9.57
CA ASN A 127 -1.62 15.47 -9.27
C ASN A 127 -2.82 14.71 -9.88
N GLU A 128 -2.56 13.85 -10.86
CA GLU A 128 -3.55 12.97 -11.46
C GLU A 128 -3.76 11.68 -10.68
N SER A 129 -2.87 11.38 -9.71
CA SER A 129 -2.99 10.18 -8.89
C SER A 129 -4.11 10.29 -7.87
N SER A 130 -4.79 9.18 -7.65
CA SER A 130 -5.78 9.00 -6.57
C SER A 130 -5.29 7.90 -5.64
N THR A 131 -5.16 8.20 -4.36
CA THR A 131 -4.75 7.22 -3.36
C THR A 131 -5.94 6.81 -2.50
N TYR A 132 -6.16 5.51 -2.40
CA TYR A 132 -7.10 4.90 -1.48
C TYR A 132 -6.30 4.41 -0.27
N LEU A 133 -6.43 5.11 0.83
CA LEU A 133 -5.70 4.86 2.07
C LEU A 133 -6.64 4.26 3.10
N TYR A 134 -6.32 3.09 3.60
CA TYR A 134 -7.11 2.39 4.60
C TYR A 134 -6.29 2.06 5.83
N THR A 135 -6.93 2.02 7.01
CA THR A 135 -6.40 1.45 8.24
C THR A 135 -7.51 0.90 9.15
N GLY A 136 -7.21 -0.12 9.94
CA GLY A 136 -8.03 -0.53 11.06
C GLY A 136 -7.68 0.25 12.32
N LYS A 137 -8.61 0.34 13.30
CA LYS A 137 -8.33 0.95 14.61
C LYS A 137 -7.85 -0.05 15.66
N LYS A 138 -7.66 -1.34 15.29
CA LYS A 138 -7.20 -2.41 16.18
C LYS A 138 -5.97 -3.13 15.64
N GLU A 139 -5.02 -2.36 15.11
CA GLU A 139 -3.84 -2.89 14.44
C GLU A 139 -2.58 -2.96 15.33
N GLY A 140 -2.62 -2.40 16.51
CA GLY A 140 -1.47 -2.32 17.42
C GLY A 140 -0.95 -3.67 17.92
N HIS A 141 -1.75 -4.73 17.80
CA HIS A 141 -1.37 -6.08 18.24
C HIS A 141 -0.12 -6.64 17.54
N ILE A 142 0.25 -6.09 16.38
CA ILE A 142 1.43 -6.56 15.63
C ILE A 142 2.76 -6.22 16.30
N PHE A 143 2.79 -5.26 17.20
CA PHE A 143 4.04 -4.81 17.82
C PHE A 143 4.51 -5.72 18.96
N GLY A 144 3.62 -6.52 19.56
CA GLY A 144 3.95 -7.44 20.64
C GLY A 144 4.23 -6.75 21.99
N ASP A 145 5.02 -5.69 21.98
CA ASP A 145 5.32 -4.82 23.13
C ASP A 145 4.78 -3.41 22.89
N HIS A 146 4.81 -2.56 23.90
CA HIS A 146 4.39 -1.17 23.79
C HIS A 146 5.34 -0.42 22.85
N VAL A 147 4.78 0.29 21.85
CA VAL A 147 5.58 0.95 20.81
C VAL A 147 6.59 1.96 21.34
N LYS A 148 6.35 2.56 22.50
CA LYS A 148 7.34 3.44 23.18
C LYS A 148 8.62 2.71 23.58
N ASN A 149 8.55 1.39 23.82
CA ASN A 149 9.71 0.58 24.12
C ASN A 149 10.48 0.20 22.84
N ILE A 150 9.76 0.06 21.72
CA ILE A 150 10.33 -0.31 20.42
C ILE A 150 10.92 0.92 19.71
N PHE A 151 10.24 2.07 19.82
CA PHE A 151 10.60 3.33 19.16
C PHE A 151 10.66 4.49 20.17
N PRO A 152 11.66 4.53 21.08
CA PRO A 152 11.62 5.39 22.26
C PRO A 152 11.67 6.90 22.02
N ASN A 153 12.12 7.39 20.86
CA ASN A 153 12.49 8.81 20.77
C ASN A 153 12.16 9.56 19.47
N ASN A 154 11.40 9.02 18.52
CA ASN A 154 11.40 9.62 17.19
C ASN A 154 10.03 9.90 16.56
N TRP A 155 8.96 9.82 17.34
CA TRP A 155 7.62 9.95 16.75
C TRP A 155 6.91 11.17 17.34
N ASP A 156 6.73 12.18 16.53
CA ASP A 156 5.87 13.34 16.85
C ASP A 156 4.40 12.96 16.62
N LEU A 157 3.99 11.86 17.28
CA LEU A 157 2.64 11.32 17.23
C LEU A 157 2.05 11.32 18.63
N ASP A 158 0.82 11.82 18.75
CA ASP A 158 0.04 11.70 19.96
C ASP A 158 -0.67 10.33 19.97
N PHE A 159 -0.32 9.48 20.94
CA PHE A 159 -0.93 8.16 21.10
C PHE A 159 -0.83 7.66 22.53
N SER A 160 -1.86 6.96 22.98
CA SER A 160 -1.96 6.37 24.32
C SER A 160 -1.60 4.88 24.37
N ASN A 161 -1.77 4.17 23.26
CA ASN A 161 -1.53 2.74 23.13
C ASN A 161 -1.10 2.39 21.69
N ASN A 162 -0.80 1.11 21.44
CA ASN A 162 -0.32 0.65 20.15
C ASN A 162 -1.36 0.78 19.02
N ASP A 163 -2.65 0.63 19.34
CA ASP A 163 -3.72 0.82 18.37
C ASP A 163 -3.78 2.29 17.92
N ASP A 164 -3.73 3.21 18.89
CA ASP A 164 -3.71 4.67 18.62
C ASP A 164 -2.46 5.06 17.83
N PHE A 165 -1.31 4.48 18.15
CA PHE A 165 -0.06 4.71 17.40
C PHE A 165 -0.23 4.35 15.93
N TYR A 166 -0.78 3.17 15.66
CA TYR A 166 -0.98 2.73 14.28
C TYR A 166 -1.92 3.67 13.54
N TYR A 167 -3.10 3.90 14.10
CA TYR A 167 -4.11 4.75 13.50
C TYR A 167 -3.60 6.20 13.28
N SER A 168 -2.97 6.79 14.30
CA SER A 168 -2.45 8.17 14.23
C SER A 168 -1.36 8.30 13.17
N GLY A 169 -0.47 7.31 13.03
CA GLY A 169 0.56 7.33 12.00
C GLY A 169 0.00 7.28 10.58
N VAL A 170 -1.01 6.44 10.33
CA VAL A 170 -1.67 6.41 9.02
C VAL A 170 -2.49 7.67 8.79
N LYS A 171 -3.12 8.22 9.83
CA LYS A 171 -3.82 9.50 9.76
C LYS A 171 -2.86 10.64 9.40
N ASN A 172 -1.65 10.66 9.95
CA ASN A 172 -0.62 11.64 9.56
C ASN A 172 -0.23 11.54 8.08
N ILE A 173 -0.18 10.34 7.53
CA ILE A 173 -0.02 10.17 6.07
C ILE A 173 -1.16 10.88 5.34
N LYS A 174 -2.41 10.62 5.73
CA LYS A 174 -3.60 11.28 5.17
C LYS A 174 -3.50 12.80 5.26
N ASP A 175 -3.14 13.33 6.43
CA ASP A 175 -3.01 14.78 6.64
C ASP A 175 -1.89 15.40 5.79
N SER A 176 -0.85 14.63 5.48
CA SER A 176 0.18 15.04 4.51
C SER A 176 -0.34 15.10 3.07
N PHE A 177 -1.24 14.22 2.66
CA PHE A 177 -1.93 14.33 1.37
C PHE A 177 -2.69 15.65 1.26
N ASP A 178 -3.49 15.98 2.28
CA ASP A 178 -4.25 17.23 2.32
C ASP A 178 -3.34 18.46 2.27
N SER A 179 -2.28 18.46 3.06
CA SER A 179 -1.32 19.58 3.13
C SER A 179 -0.57 19.81 1.81
N ASN A 180 -0.44 18.78 0.99
CA ASN A 180 0.19 18.86 -0.33
C ASN A 180 -0.83 18.94 -1.48
N ASN A 181 -2.12 19.13 -1.19
CA ASN A 181 -3.21 19.15 -2.17
C ASN A 181 -3.22 17.92 -3.09
N LYS A 182 -2.92 16.74 -2.52
CA LYS A 182 -2.95 15.46 -3.23
C LYS A 182 -4.25 14.72 -2.93
N LYS A 183 -4.79 14.07 -3.95
CA LYS A 183 -6.07 13.37 -3.84
C LYS A 183 -5.93 12.09 -3.01
N VAL A 184 -6.64 12.01 -1.90
CA VAL A 184 -6.71 10.84 -1.04
C VAL A 184 -8.16 10.55 -0.66
N ILE A 185 -8.53 9.28 -0.71
CA ILE A 185 -9.78 8.75 -0.17
C ILE A 185 -9.38 7.90 1.03
N PHE A 186 -9.67 8.41 2.21
CA PHE A 186 -9.31 7.75 3.46
C PHE A 186 -10.51 7.01 4.04
N SER A 187 -10.30 5.74 4.37
CA SER A 187 -11.28 4.91 5.06
C SER A 187 -10.66 4.18 6.25
N PHE A 188 -11.48 3.83 7.22
CA PHE A 188 -11.06 3.04 8.37
C PHE A 188 -12.19 2.15 8.88
N GLN A 189 -11.83 1.10 9.60
CA GLN A 189 -12.77 0.22 10.29
C GLN A 189 -12.48 0.24 11.80
N ASP A 190 -13.51 0.48 12.63
CA ASP A 190 -13.36 0.57 14.10
C ASP A 190 -12.81 -0.73 14.70
N ASN A 191 -13.22 -1.88 14.17
CA ASN A 191 -12.75 -3.20 14.60
C ASN A 191 -11.72 -3.81 13.62
N GLY A 192 -11.28 -3.06 12.62
CA GLY A 192 -10.29 -3.51 11.64
C GLY A 192 -8.97 -3.85 12.30
N ARG A 193 -8.41 -4.98 11.95
CA ARG A 193 -7.13 -5.51 12.45
C ARG A 193 -6.11 -5.57 11.33
N HIS A 194 -4.84 -5.68 11.68
CA HIS A 194 -3.75 -5.84 10.71
C HIS A 194 -3.73 -7.27 10.17
N ASN A 195 -4.68 -7.60 9.33
CA ASN A 195 -4.81 -8.92 8.73
C ASN A 195 -5.56 -8.87 7.39
N GLU A 196 -5.46 -9.98 6.69
CA GLU A 196 -5.99 -10.15 5.35
C GLU A 196 -7.52 -10.02 5.30
N THR A 197 -8.23 -10.45 6.34
CA THR A 197 -9.70 -10.34 6.39
C THR A 197 -10.18 -8.89 6.38
N SER A 198 -9.55 -8.04 7.20
CA SER A 198 -9.87 -6.60 7.23
C SER A 198 -9.53 -5.93 5.89
N TRP A 199 -8.39 -6.30 5.29
CA TRP A 199 -7.97 -5.75 3.99
C TRP A 199 -8.85 -6.22 2.84
N ALA A 200 -9.32 -7.48 2.85
CA ALA A 200 -10.23 -8.00 1.84
C ALA A 200 -11.54 -7.20 1.80
N THR A 201 -12.11 -6.91 2.97
CA THR A 201 -13.31 -6.06 3.08
C THR A 201 -13.05 -4.65 2.52
N ALA A 202 -11.90 -4.06 2.88
CA ALA A 202 -11.54 -2.72 2.39
C ALA A 202 -11.31 -2.69 0.87
N ILE A 203 -10.69 -3.72 0.29
CA ILE A 203 -10.46 -3.82 -1.16
C ILE A 203 -11.79 -3.85 -1.93
N LEU A 204 -12.79 -4.61 -1.48
CA LEU A 204 -14.11 -4.66 -2.12
C LEU A 204 -14.75 -3.27 -2.18
N GLU A 205 -14.76 -2.55 -1.04
CA GLU A 205 -15.29 -1.18 -1.00
C GLU A 205 -14.54 -0.21 -1.92
N ILE A 206 -13.22 -0.36 -2.03
CA ILE A 206 -12.36 0.50 -2.84
C ILE A 206 -12.56 0.22 -4.32
N LEU A 207 -12.54 -1.03 -4.71
CA LEU A 207 -12.68 -1.40 -6.12
C LEU A 207 -14.07 -1.02 -6.65
N GLY A 208 -15.13 -1.14 -5.86
CA GLY A 208 -16.45 -0.64 -6.21
C GLY A 208 -16.54 0.89 -6.42
N LYS A 209 -15.55 1.65 -5.96
CA LYS A 209 -15.45 3.12 -6.21
C LYS A 209 -14.54 3.47 -7.38
N LEU A 210 -13.68 2.54 -7.80
CA LEU A 210 -12.70 2.72 -8.87
C LEU A 210 -13.24 2.35 -10.25
N ILE A 211 -14.28 1.56 -10.28
CA ILE A 211 -14.88 0.97 -11.48
C ILE A 211 -16.16 1.70 -11.83
#